data_35263aadcf4e69b695ccdcf15ef0e4b5
#
_entry.id   35263aadcf4e69b695ccdcf15ef0e4b5
#
_cell.length_a   1.000
_cell.length_b   1.000
_cell.length_c   1.000
_cell.angle_alpha   90.00
_cell.angle_beta   90.00
_cell.angle_gamma   90.00
#
_symmetry.space_group_name_H-M   'P 1'
#
loop_
_entity.id
_entity.type
_entity.pdbx_description
1 polymer ?
#
loop_
_entity_poly.entity_id
_entity_poly.type
_entity_poly.pdbx_seq_one_letter_code
_entity_poly.pdbx_strand_id
1 'polypeptide(L)'
;NPFGLGGTVTSGIISARNRNIGLSRYEDFIQTDASINTGNSGGPLFNMNGDVIGINTAILGQQGSIGIGFAIPSNSAKQVIDQLIEFGETKRGWLGVRIQNVSKEIAEIEKLGKARGALVASVAPGSPSDKGGIKDGDIILEFDGKKINEMQELPLIVAQTKVGKVVKLKVWRNKKEITKSITLGRLE
;
A
#
# COMPACT_ATOMS: atom_id res chain seq x y z
N ASN A 1 -21.65 -16.08 2.98
CA ASN A 1 -23.08 -16.49 3.00
C ASN A 1 -23.90 -15.48 3.79
N PRO A 2 -24.37 -14.39 3.15
CA PRO A 2 -25.21 -13.39 3.81
C PRO A 2 -26.45 -14.07 4.44
N PHE A 3 -26.67 -13.82 5.73
CA PHE A 3 -27.80 -14.37 6.50
C PHE A 3 -27.93 -15.90 6.46
N GLY A 4 -26.84 -16.63 6.21
CA GLY A 4 -26.85 -18.09 6.06
C GLY A 4 -27.36 -18.59 4.70
N LEU A 5 -27.66 -17.68 3.78
CA LEU A 5 -28.12 -18.03 2.43
C LEU A 5 -26.90 -18.43 1.58
N GLY A 6 -26.75 -19.75 1.36
CA GLY A 6 -25.69 -20.30 0.52
C GLY A 6 -25.87 -19.97 -0.96
N GLY A 7 -24.75 -19.91 -1.72
CA GLY A 7 -24.79 -19.74 -3.17
C GLY A 7 -25.14 -18.33 -3.66
N THR A 8 -25.05 -17.31 -2.78
CA THR A 8 -25.33 -15.92 -3.18
C THR A 8 -24.22 -15.41 -4.10
N VAL A 9 -24.61 -14.89 -5.26
CA VAL A 9 -23.72 -14.24 -6.24
C VAL A 9 -24.25 -12.83 -6.51
N THR A 10 -23.35 -11.87 -6.57
CA THR A 10 -23.63 -10.49 -7.02
C THR A 10 -22.74 -10.16 -8.20
N SER A 11 -23.17 -9.27 -9.08
CA SER A 11 -22.39 -8.84 -10.24
C SER A 11 -22.30 -7.32 -10.29
N GLY A 12 -21.25 -6.83 -10.94
CA GLY A 12 -20.98 -5.41 -11.13
C GLY A 12 -19.72 -5.20 -11.97
N ILE A 13 -19.16 -4.01 -11.89
CA ILE A 13 -17.94 -3.64 -12.60
C ILE A 13 -16.82 -3.26 -11.62
N ILE A 14 -15.59 -3.24 -12.10
CA ILE A 14 -14.48 -2.60 -11.41
C ILE A 14 -14.62 -1.08 -11.57
N SER A 15 -15.00 -0.41 -10.50
CA SER A 15 -15.21 1.04 -10.48
C SER A 15 -13.90 1.82 -10.36
N ALA A 16 -12.91 1.27 -9.66
CA ALA A 16 -11.58 1.86 -9.50
C ALA A 16 -10.56 0.81 -9.02
N ARG A 17 -9.28 1.17 -9.12
CA ARG A 17 -8.14 0.43 -8.54
C ARG A 17 -7.33 1.34 -7.63
N ASN A 18 -6.47 0.75 -6.84
CA ASN A 18 -5.52 1.43 -5.94
C ASN A 18 -6.26 2.39 -4.99
N ARG A 19 -7.45 1.97 -4.49
CA ARG A 19 -8.22 2.77 -3.54
C ARG A 19 -7.63 2.64 -2.14
N ASN A 20 -7.43 3.80 -1.52
CA ASN A 20 -7.14 3.94 -0.11
C ASN A 20 -8.36 4.59 0.55
N ILE A 21 -8.92 3.96 1.60
CA ILE A 21 -10.11 4.42 2.32
C ILE A 21 -9.81 4.74 3.78
N GLY A 22 -8.52 4.71 4.16
CA GLY A 22 -8.04 5.16 5.47
C GLY A 22 -8.21 4.15 6.61
N LEU A 23 -8.50 2.87 6.33
CA LEU A 23 -8.59 1.83 7.35
C LEU A 23 -7.21 1.34 7.80
N SER A 24 -6.23 1.37 6.92
CA SER A 24 -4.86 0.96 7.22
C SER A 24 -3.82 1.73 6.39
N ARG A 25 -2.53 1.51 6.71
CA ARG A 25 -1.41 2.08 5.93
C ARG A 25 -1.04 1.29 4.67
N TYR A 26 -1.68 0.14 4.46
CA TYR A 26 -1.30 -0.84 3.42
C TYR A 26 -2.46 -1.12 2.47
N GLU A 27 -3.27 -0.10 2.19
CA GLU A 27 -4.45 -0.25 1.37
C GLU A 27 -4.14 -0.09 -0.11
N ASP A 28 -4.67 -1.03 -0.88
CA ASP A 28 -4.62 -1.05 -2.34
C ASP A 28 -5.86 -1.80 -2.81
N PHE A 29 -7.06 -1.21 -2.58
CA PHE A 29 -8.29 -1.91 -2.88
C PHE A 29 -8.70 -1.79 -4.34
N ILE A 30 -9.31 -2.88 -4.84
CA ILE A 30 -10.20 -2.85 -5.99
C ILE A 30 -11.54 -2.35 -5.48
N GLN A 31 -12.08 -1.29 -6.09
CA GLN A 31 -13.44 -0.83 -5.86
C GLN A 31 -14.39 -1.45 -6.88
N THR A 32 -15.55 -1.93 -6.42
CA THR A 32 -16.60 -2.51 -7.26
C THR A 32 -17.98 -1.99 -6.81
N ASP A 33 -18.92 -1.93 -7.74
CA ASP A 33 -20.34 -1.68 -7.44
C ASP A 33 -21.13 -2.97 -7.26
N ALA A 34 -20.54 -4.14 -7.51
CA ALA A 34 -21.12 -5.41 -7.11
C ALA A 34 -21.47 -5.37 -5.60
N SER A 35 -22.67 -5.75 -5.25
CA SER A 35 -23.16 -5.62 -3.87
C SER A 35 -22.35 -6.48 -2.91
N ILE A 36 -21.54 -5.84 -2.06
CA ILE A 36 -20.85 -6.46 -0.94
C ILE A 36 -21.64 -6.17 0.33
N ASN A 37 -22.02 -7.20 1.05
CA ASN A 37 -22.80 -7.13 2.29
C ASN A 37 -22.20 -8.05 3.34
N THR A 38 -22.70 -7.95 4.58
CA THR A 38 -22.33 -8.87 5.65
C THR A 38 -22.56 -10.32 5.21
N GLY A 39 -21.50 -11.13 5.27
CA GLY A 39 -21.53 -12.55 4.92
C GLY A 39 -20.89 -12.92 3.58
N ASN A 40 -20.60 -11.96 2.69
CA ASN A 40 -19.79 -12.23 1.51
C ASN A 40 -18.34 -11.75 1.62
N SER A 41 -17.97 -11.09 2.73
CA SER A 41 -16.58 -10.78 3.07
C SER A 41 -15.76 -12.06 3.22
N GLY A 42 -14.53 -12.07 2.71
CA GLY A 42 -13.67 -13.24 2.60
C GLY A 42 -13.96 -14.10 1.37
N GLY A 43 -15.08 -13.88 0.69
CA GLY A 43 -15.39 -14.53 -0.57
C GLY A 43 -14.59 -13.98 -1.75
N PRO A 44 -14.49 -14.74 -2.85
CA PRO A 44 -13.75 -14.34 -4.02
C PRO A 44 -14.49 -13.29 -4.86
N LEU A 45 -13.74 -12.35 -5.43
CA LEU A 45 -14.15 -11.50 -6.54
C LEU A 45 -13.59 -12.13 -7.82
N PHE A 46 -14.47 -12.58 -8.72
CA PHE A 46 -14.10 -13.19 -9.98
C PHE A 46 -14.15 -12.19 -11.14
N ASN A 47 -13.31 -12.41 -12.16
CA ASN A 47 -13.51 -11.80 -13.47
C ASN A 47 -14.39 -12.69 -14.35
N MET A 48 -14.67 -12.24 -15.58
CA MET A 48 -15.52 -12.98 -16.54
C MET A 48 -14.86 -14.28 -17.07
N ASN A 49 -13.56 -14.49 -16.83
CA ASN A 49 -12.85 -15.70 -17.18
C ASN A 49 -12.86 -16.76 -16.05
N GLY A 50 -13.43 -16.40 -14.88
CA GLY A 50 -13.42 -17.26 -13.70
C GLY A 50 -12.16 -17.15 -12.84
N ASP A 51 -11.27 -16.19 -13.13
CA ASP A 51 -10.08 -15.96 -12.29
C ASP A 51 -10.44 -15.16 -11.04
N VAL A 52 -9.88 -15.51 -9.90
CA VAL A 52 -9.99 -14.74 -8.65
C VAL A 52 -9.10 -13.51 -8.74
N ILE A 53 -9.70 -12.34 -8.92
CA ILE A 53 -9.00 -11.06 -9.00
C ILE A 53 -8.92 -10.31 -7.66
N GLY A 54 -9.70 -10.73 -6.68
CA GLY A 54 -9.69 -10.11 -5.34
C GLY A 54 -10.41 -10.94 -4.29
N ILE A 55 -10.27 -10.50 -3.04
CA ILE A 55 -10.99 -11.03 -1.87
C ILE A 55 -11.85 -9.93 -1.30
N ASN A 56 -13.17 -10.12 -1.27
CA ASN A 56 -14.12 -9.15 -0.73
C ASN A 56 -13.84 -8.87 0.74
N THR A 57 -13.79 -7.58 1.13
CA THR A 57 -13.36 -7.25 2.49
C THR A 57 -14.18 -6.16 3.17
N ALA A 58 -14.50 -5.06 2.49
CA ALA A 58 -15.08 -3.89 3.13
C ALA A 58 -16.16 -3.23 2.27
N ILE A 59 -17.03 -2.47 2.94
CA ILE A 59 -18.02 -1.58 2.33
C ILE A 59 -17.93 -0.20 2.98
N LEU A 60 -18.29 0.84 2.23
CA LEU A 60 -18.64 2.14 2.81
C LEU A 60 -20.16 2.16 3.03
N GLY A 61 -20.56 2.24 4.28
CA GLY A 61 -21.97 2.29 4.69
C GLY A 61 -22.27 1.39 5.90
N GLN A 62 -23.13 1.88 6.79
CA GLN A 62 -23.48 1.16 8.02
C GLN A 62 -24.67 0.20 7.83
N GLN A 63 -25.43 0.32 6.74
CA GLN A 63 -26.69 -0.40 6.52
C GLN A 63 -26.69 -1.33 5.29
N GLY A 64 -25.52 -1.70 4.78
CA GLY A 64 -25.40 -2.57 3.61
C GLY A 64 -24.78 -1.89 2.39
N SER A 65 -24.79 -2.57 1.26
CA SER A 65 -24.19 -2.09 0.02
C SER A 65 -24.93 -0.87 -0.53
N ILE A 66 -24.15 0.16 -0.83
CA ILE A 66 -24.59 1.38 -1.54
C ILE A 66 -23.98 1.49 -2.94
N GLY A 67 -23.50 0.37 -3.50
CA GLY A 67 -22.77 0.35 -4.77
C GLY A 67 -21.29 0.74 -4.62
N ILE A 68 -20.74 0.69 -3.41
CA ILE A 68 -19.33 0.95 -3.12
C ILE A 68 -18.79 -0.16 -2.25
N GLY A 69 -18.19 -1.15 -2.88
CA GLY A 69 -17.55 -2.28 -2.23
C GLY A 69 -16.06 -2.32 -2.51
N PHE A 70 -15.30 -2.99 -1.66
CA PHE A 70 -13.85 -3.09 -1.75
C PHE A 70 -13.37 -4.52 -1.62
N ALA A 71 -12.40 -4.88 -2.46
CA ALA A 71 -11.73 -6.18 -2.41
C ALA A 71 -10.21 -5.99 -2.37
N ILE A 72 -9.53 -6.85 -1.61
CA ILE A 72 -8.06 -6.93 -1.63
C ILE A 72 -7.65 -7.57 -2.95
N PRO A 73 -6.76 -6.95 -3.77
CA PRO A 73 -6.29 -7.56 -5.01
C PRO A 73 -5.65 -8.93 -4.77
N SER A 74 -5.92 -9.91 -5.63
CA SER A 74 -5.38 -11.26 -5.49
C SER A 74 -3.84 -11.31 -5.47
N ASN A 75 -3.18 -10.43 -6.21
CA ASN A 75 -1.71 -10.33 -6.19
C ASN A 75 -1.17 -9.90 -4.81
N SER A 76 -1.83 -8.94 -4.15
CA SER A 76 -1.49 -8.50 -2.80
C SER A 76 -1.80 -9.58 -1.77
N ALA A 77 -2.95 -10.24 -1.91
CA ALA A 77 -3.36 -11.34 -1.04
C ALA A 77 -2.40 -12.52 -1.14
N LYS A 78 -1.97 -12.90 -2.35
CA LYS A 78 -1.05 -14.02 -2.58
C LYS A 78 0.25 -13.86 -1.80
N GLN A 79 0.85 -12.68 -1.79
CA GLN A 79 2.10 -12.43 -1.05
C GLN A 79 1.95 -12.67 0.47
N VAL A 80 0.79 -12.30 1.03
CA VAL A 80 0.48 -12.54 2.45
C VAL A 80 0.21 -14.02 2.70
N ILE A 81 -0.58 -14.66 1.83
CA ILE A 81 -0.92 -16.08 1.93
C ILE A 81 0.34 -16.96 1.86
N ASP A 82 1.23 -16.69 0.90
CA ASP A 82 2.48 -17.44 0.76
C ASP A 82 3.33 -17.36 2.06
N GLN A 83 3.39 -16.17 2.70
CA GLN A 83 4.11 -16.02 3.97
C GLN A 83 3.41 -16.76 5.12
N LEU A 84 2.09 -16.72 5.19
CA LEU A 84 1.33 -17.43 6.22
C LEU A 84 1.48 -18.95 6.09
N ILE A 85 1.53 -19.49 4.87
CA ILE A 85 1.77 -20.91 4.62
C ILE A 85 3.20 -21.29 5.02
N GLU A 86 4.19 -20.48 4.64
CA GLU A 86 5.61 -20.79 4.87
C GLU A 86 6.05 -20.56 6.32
N PHE A 87 5.58 -19.49 6.96
CA PHE A 87 6.09 -19.03 8.26
C PHE A 87 5.06 -19.00 9.38
N GLY A 88 3.77 -19.18 9.09
CA GLY A 88 2.68 -18.98 10.06
C GLY A 88 2.43 -17.51 10.45
N GLU A 89 3.22 -16.57 9.90
CA GLU A 89 3.15 -15.15 10.19
C GLU A 89 3.51 -14.29 8.97
N THR A 90 3.12 -13.02 8.98
CA THR A 90 3.54 -12.06 7.95
C THR A 90 4.82 -11.33 8.37
N LYS A 91 5.80 -11.27 7.47
CA LYS A 91 7.05 -10.53 7.66
C LYS A 91 7.06 -9.32 6.75
N ARG A 92 6.83 -8.14 7.31
CA ARG A 92 6.79 -6.90 6.55
C ARG A 92 8.12 -6.17 6.58
N GLY A 93 8.55 -5.67 5.42
CA GLY A 93 9.70 -4.77 5.35
C GLY A 93 9.45 -3.47 6.13
N TRP A 94 10.53 -2.90 6.65
CA TRP A 94 10.50 -1.68 7.44
C TRP A 94 11.68 -0.78 7.09
N LEU A 95 11.41 0.52 6.94
CA LEU A 95 12.41 1.57 6.72
C LEU A 95 12.75 2.33 8.00
N GLY A 96 11.78 2.56 8.87
CA GLY A 96 11.94 3.34 10.09
C GLY A 96 11.88 4.85 9.85
N VAL A 97 10.95 5.30 9.02
CA VAL A 97 10.67 6.72 8.76
C VAL A 97 9.23 7.08 9.07
N ARG A 98 8.99 8.30 9.54
CA ARG A 98 7.68 8.96 9.46
C ARG A 98 7.63 9.80 8.20
N ILE A 99 6.55 9.74 7.47
CA ILE A 99 6.39 10.42 6.20
C ILE A 99 5.16 11.32 6.19
N GLN A 100 5.21 12.32 5.32
CA GLN A 100 4.13 13.27 5.07
C GLN A 100 3.98 13.50 3.56
N ASN A 101 2.84 14.06 3.17
CA ASN A 101 2.62 14.49 1.80
C ASN A 101 3.55 15.66 1.44
N VAL A 102 4.01 15.67 0.21
CA VAL A 102 4.70 16.81 -0.37
C VAL A 102 3.67 17.80 -0.87
N SER A 103 3.50 18.94 -0.19
CA SER A 103 2.60 19.99 -0.64
C SER A 103 3.17 20.74 -1.86
N LYS A 104 2.34 21.54 -2.53
CA LYS A 104 2.78 22.39 -3.65
C LYS A 104 3.85 23.39 -3.20
N GLU A 105 3.67 23.98 -2.03
CA GLU A 105 4.59 24.96 -1.44
C GLU A 105 5.96 24.31 -1.16
N ILE A 106 5.98 23.08 -0.60
CA ILE A 106 7.21 22.33 -0.37
C ILE A 106 7.91 22.02 -1.71
N ALA A 107 7.15 21.58 -2.72
CA ALA A 107 7.70 21.30 -4.04
C ALA A 107 8.32 22.54 -4.70
N GLU A 108 7.73 23.72 -4.52
CA GLU A 108 8.26 25.00 -5.01
C GLU A 108 9.55 25.41 -4.27
N ILE A 109 9.54 25.38 -2.93
CA ILE A 109 10.70 25.70 -2.09
C ILE A 109 11.89 24.80 -2.43
N GLU A 110 11.62 23.52 -2.56
CA GLU A 110 12.63 22.51 -2.89
C GLU A 110 12.99 22.48 -4.37
N LYS A 111 12.32 23.24 -5.25
CA LYS A 111 12.50 23.22 -6.71
C LYS A 111 12.32 21.83 -7.31
N LEU A 112 11.38 21.05 -6.78
CA LEU A 112 11.10 19.68 -7.20
C LEU A 112 10.33 19.62 -8.54
N GLY A 113 9.78 20.73 -9.00
CA GLY A 113 8.97 20.87 -10.22
C GLY A 113 7.48 20.59 -9.97
N LYS A 114 7.13 19.45 -9.39
CA LYS A 114 5.75 19.14 -8.99
C LYS A 114 5.73 18.42 -7.65
N ALA A 115 4.63 18.55 -6.92
CA ALA A 115 4.38 17.79 -5.69
C ALA A 115 4.32 16.30 -6.00
N ARG A 116 5.25 15.53 -5.45
CA ARG A 116 5.37 14.08 -5.59
C ARG A 116 6.32 13.52 -4.54
N GLY A 117 6.24 12.22 -4.30
CA GLY A 117 7.11 11.52 -3.35
C GLY A 117 6.58 11.52 -1.92
N ALA A 118 7.39 11.03 -1.01
CA ALA A 118 7.11 10.99 0.41
C ALA A 118 8.14 11.83 1.17
N LEU A 119 7.70 12.91 1.82
CA LEU A 119 8.53 13.75 2.67
C LEU A 119 8.83 13.02 3.98
N VAL A 120 10.09 12.86 4.32
CA VAL A 120 10.53 12.28 5.60
C VAL A 120 10.41 13.33 6.68
N ALA A 121 9.42 13.18 7.54
CA ALA A 121 9.21 14.06 8.70
C ALA A 121 10.16 13.73 9.85
N SER A 122 10.49 12.45 10.02
CA SER A 122 11.51 12.01 10.98
C SER A 122 12.03 10.62 10.66
N VAL A 123 13.27 10.35 11.09
CA VAL A 123 13.94 9.05 10.98
C VAL A 123 14.08 8.45 12.38
N ALA A 124 13.65 7.20 12.56
CA ALA A 124 13.80 6.51 13.83
C ALA A 124 15.28 6.14 14.08
N PRO A 125 15.84 6.47 15.25
CA PRO A 125 17.22 6.14 15.59
C PRO A 125 17.50 4.64 15.48
N GLY A 126 18.66 4.25 14.93
CA GLY A 126 19.06 2.85 14.74
C GLY A 126 18.28 2.10 13.65
N SER A 127 17.33 2.74 12.99
CA SER A 127 16.53 2.15 11.90
C SER A 127 17.36 1.88 10.65
N PRO A 128 16.83 1.07 9.69
CA PRO A 128 17.43 0.91 8.37
C PRO A 128 17.70 2.23 7.66
N SER A 129 16.78 3.17 7.73
CA SER A 129 16.92 4.51 7.10
C SER A 129 17.99 5.35 7.77
N ASP A 130 18.11 5.31 9.10
CA ASP A 130 19.16 5.99 9.84
C ASP A 130 20.54 5.45 9.44
N LYS A 131 20.71 4.13 9.46
CA LYS A 131 21.94 3.45 9.03
C LYS A 131 22.28 3.72 7.57
N GLY A 132 21.26 3.85 6.71
CA GLY A 132 21.41 4.18 5.29
C GLY A 132 21.64 5.68 5.01
N GLY A 133 21.61 6.52 6.05
CA GLY A 133 21.86 7.95 5.96
C GLY A 133 20.73 8.75 5.32
N ILE A 134 19.50 8.32 5.49
CA ILE A 134 18.29 9.13 5.26
C ILE A 134 18.21 10.15 6.40
N LYS A 135 17.70 11.33 6.10
CA LYS A 135 17.58 12.43 7.06
C LYS A 135 16.18 13.04 7.03
N ASP A 136 15.82 13.69 8.12
CA ASP A 136 14.63 14.53 8.17
C ASP A 136 14.71 15.60 7.07
N GLY A 137 13.59 15.84 6.41
CA GLY A 137 13.48 16.74 5.26
C GLY A 137 13.80 16.12 3.90
N ASP A 138 14.28 14.88 3.83
CA ASP A 138 14.42 14.16 2.56
C ASP A 138 13.05 13.91 1.91
N ILE A 139 12.99 13.93 0.58
CA ILE A 139 11.80 13.49 -0.15
C ILE A 139 12.16 12.21 -0.92
N ILE A 140 11.53 11.10 -0.56
CA ILE A 140 11.74 9.82 -1.25
C ILE A 140 10.93 9.83 -2.54
N LEU A 141 11.62 9.79 -3.68
CA LEU A 141 11.05 9.87 -5.03
C LEU A 141 10.91 8.52 -5.71
N GLU A 142 11.77 7.55 -5.34
CA GLU A 142 11.78 6.23 -5.92
C GLU A 142 12.23 5.20 -4.89
N PHE A 143 11.60 4.05 -4.88
CA PHE A 143 11.95 2.90 -4.05
C PHE A 143 12.19 1.69 -4.96
N ASP A 144 13.43 1.23 -5.03
CA ASP A 144 13.86 0.03 -5.78
C ASP A 144 13.35 0.02 -7.24
N GLY A 145 13.51 1.17 -7.94
CA GLY A 145 13.08 1.37 -9.31
C GLY A 145 11.60 1.77 -9.49
N LYS A 146 10.78 1.73 -8.43
CA LYS A 146 9.39 2.15 -8.49
C LYS A 146 9.27 3.62 -8.07
N LYS A 147 8.70 4.46 -8.94
CA LYS A 147 8.43 5.87 -8.63
C LYS A 147 7.38 5.99 -7.53
N ILE A 148 7.58 6.93 -6.63
CA ILE A 148 6.63 7.31 -5.59
C ILE A 148 6.01 8.64 -6.02
N ASN A 149 4.75 8.61 -6.41
CA ASN A 149 4.00 9.82 -6.76
C ASN A 149 3.26 10.37 -5.54
N GLU A 150 2.68 9.49 -4.74
CA GLU A 150 1.96 9.84 -3.52
C GLU A 150 2.57 9.15 -2.31
N MET A 151 2.52 9.81 -1.16
CA MET A 151 3.09 9.31 0.08
C MET A 151 2.60 7.90 0.44
N GLN A 152 1.34 7.60 0.18
CA GLN A 152 0.68 6.34 0.54
C GLN A 152 1.25 5.11 -0.18
N GLU A 153 1.89 5.31 -1.34
CA GLU A 153 2.50 4.22 -2.11
C GLU A 153 3.72 3.62 -1.39
N LEU A 154 4.48 4.45 -0.64
CA LEU A 154 5.72 4.01 -0.02
C LEU A 154 5.52 2.94 1.05
N PRO A 155 4.62 3.08 2.05
CA PRO A 155 4.40 2.03 3.06
C PRO A 155 3.99 0.69 2.44
N LEU A 156 3.15 0.71 1.41
CA LEU A 156 2.69 -0.48 0.73
C LEU A 156 3.85 -1.23 0.06
N ILE A 157 4.66 -0.52 -0.74
CA ILE A 157 5.80 -1.11 -1.46
C ILE A 157 6.85 -1.65 -0.47
N VAL A 158 7.13 -0.90 0.61
CA VAL A 158 8.08 -1.32 1.66
C VAL A 158 7.60 -2.58 2.35
N ALA A 159 6.32 -2.63 2.75
CA ALA A 159 5.75 -3.78 3.45
C ALA A 159 5.74 -5.06 2.58
N GLN A 160 5.59 -4.92 1.27
CA GLN A 160 5.62 -6.02 0.29
C GLN A 160 7.04 -6.48 -0.06
N THR A 161 8.07 -5.70 0.33
CA THR A 161 9.45 -6.03 -0.01
C THR A 161 10.06 -6.91 1.08
N LYS A 162 10.80 -7.94 0.66
CA LYS A 162 11.41 -8.94 1.54
C LYS A 162 12.33 -8.28 2.59
N VAL A 163 12.17 -8.65 3.85
CA VAL A 163 13.08 -8.28 4.95
C VAL A 163 14.52 -8.70 4.62
N GLY A 164 15.48 -7.84 4.91
CA GLY A 164 16.90 -8.06 4.59
C GLY A 164 17.30 -7.74 3.16
N LYS A 165 16.35 -7.45 2.26
CA LYS A 165 16.69 -7.00 0.90
C LYS A 165 17.36 -5.64 0.95
N VAL A 166 18.46 -5.50 0.19
CA VAL A 166 19.07 -4.20 -0.09
C VAL A 166 18.32 -3.52 -1.23
N VAL A 167 17.77 -2.36 -0.96
CA VAL A 167 16.99 -1.56 -1.91
C VAL A 167 17.68 -0.22 -2.19
N LYS A 168 17.46 0.32 -3.38
CA LYS A 168 17.93 1.65 -3.76
C LYS A 168 16.79 2.65 -3.62
N LEU A 169 17.04 3.75 -2.90
CA LEU A 169 16.13 4.89 -2.80
C LEU A 169 16.70 6.06 -3.60
N LYS A 170 15.90 6.66 -4.47
CA LYS A 170 16.19 8.00 -4.97
C LYS A 170 15.55 9.02 -4.05
N VAL A 171 16.35 9.90 -3.58
CA VAL A 171 16.02 10.88 -2.55
C VAL A 171 16.34 12.28 -3.06
N TRP A 172 15.42 13.20 -2.87
CA TRP A 172 15.64 14.62 -3.09
C TRP A 172 16.10 15.26 -1.80
N ARG A 173 17.30 15.83 -1.80
CA ARG A 173 17.93 16.52 -0.66
C ARG A 173 18.70 17.72 -1.16
N ASN A 174 18.50 18.89 -0.52
CA ASN A 174 19.18 20.11 -0.89
C ASN A 174 19.07 20.44 -2.40
N LYS A 175 17.87 20.31 -2.95
CA LYS A 175 17.56 20.57 -4.37
C LYS A 175 18.34 19.70 -5.36
N LYS A 176 18.77 18.50 -4.94
CA LYS A 176 19.48 17.53 -5.78
C LYS A 176 18.94 16.12 -5.53
N GLU A 177 18.93 15.31 -6.59
CA GLU A 177 18.65 13.89 -6.48
C GLU A 177 19.91 13.14 -6.05
N ILE A 178 19.79 12.32 -5.01
CA ILE A 178 20.82 11.42 -4.51
C ILE A 178 20.28 10.01 -4.41
N THR A 179 21.15 9.01 -4.51
CA THR A 179 20.78 7.60 -4.32
C THR A 179 21.35 7.10 -2.99
N LYS A 180 20.51 6.37 -2.25
CA LYS A 180 20.86 5.70 -1.00
C LYS A 180 20.55 4.22 -1.11
N SER A 181 21.42 3.38 -0.55
CA SER A 181 21.18 1.93 -0.42
C SER A 181 20.80 1.62 1.01
N ILE A 182 19.69 0.90 1.20
CA ILE A 182 19.12 0.59 2.51
C ILE A 182 18.86 -0.91 2.59
N THR A 183 19.32 -1.55 3.64
CA THR A 183 18.91 -2.92 3.96
C THR A 183 17.63 -2.88 4.78
N LEU A 184 16.53 -3.41 4.25
CA LEU A 184 15.23 -3.38 4.94
C LEU A 184 15.26 -4.17 6.25
N GLY A 185 14.72 -3.57 7.29
CA GLY A 185 14.42 -4.23 8.56
C GLY A 185 13.10 -4.98 8.52
N ARG A 186 12.77 -5.63 9.64
CA ARG A 186 11.45 -6.22 9.90
C ARG A 186 10.62 -5.22 10.72
N LEU A 187 9.38 -5.03 10.31
CA LEU A 187 8.38 -4.34 11.12
C LEU A 187 7.94 -5.29 12.24
N GLU A 188 8.16 -4.87 13.48
CA GLU A 188 7.70 -5.56 14.70
C GLU A 188 6.27 -5.19 15.05
#